data_328c458527a8c79c38d6e19c73aa3613
#
_entry.id   328c458527a8c79c38d6e19c73aa3613
#
_cell.length_a   1.000
_cell.length_b   1.000
_cell.length_c   1.000
_cell.angle_alpha   90.00
_cell.angle_beta   90.00
_cell.angle_gamma   90.00
#
_symmetry.space_group_name_H-M   'P 1'
#
loop_
_entity.id
_entity.type
_entity.pdbx_description
1 polymer ?
#
loop_
_entity_poly.entity_id
_entity_poly.type
_entity_poly.pdbx_seq_one_letter_code
_entity_poly.pdbx_strand_id
1 'polypeptide(L)'
;MEFGVLGPVVAWDDAGQLVALKGPRHRAVLARLIVARGRVVPATRLVDDLWPDPPDGALSAVRTFVAALRRSLEPDRAPRSKPRLLVTEGPGYALRTDAVDAWRFEAAVEAGEYETALGLWRGPAYADFADEPWAQGERSRLTELRLLAVERLAATRQPAEAVAELDAHVTDHPWREEGWRLLALALYQSGRQGDALAVLRRARAMLVAQLGIDPGPALARLEEDILNQAAHLQPASVWSATAAAYQRTAGARAQLESTVGLLRSLAVTGELAEVRRHRLAAITAAEELGDADLVARVIGAYDVPAIWTRSDDETQAAAIVRAAERVLPTQDHPTMRARLLATIALESRGSSAARPLEAAREAEQIARTLDDPAVLAFALNGVFIQSCRRPGQSAVRDGIGAELIALAARHALPAYEILGHLIRLQSACAVADYVAADNHSAAADDLAARHDSPLVGVFTRWYDALRADTPAAYLQAAAQHPATAMPGLDAGLLPLALAAQAIRHGTPVPDADYGPHAPYIHPDSHAPDPPPGLFLELHWTLIARAATTRGDDQTLARARAVLAPAAAEQAGGQSGLLTLGPISDYL
;
A
#
# COMPACT_ATOMS: atom_id res chain seq x y z
N MET A 1 -2.27 17.34 -44.40
CA MET A 1 -2.86 16.11 -44.99
C MET A 1 -2.60 14.98 -44.02
N GLU A 2 -3.61 14.31 -43.45
CA GLU A 2 -3.54 13.20 -42.52
C GLU A 2 -4.10 11.91 -43.14
N PHE A 3 -3.63 10.76 -42.68
CA PHE A 3 -4.03 9.45 -43.20
C PHE A 3 -4.55 8.56 -42.07
N GLY A 4 -5.65 7.85 -42.33
CA GLY A 4 -6.26 6.94 -41.38
C GLY A 4 -6.32 5.52 -41.91
N VAL A 5 -5.85 4.56 -41.07
CA VAL A 5 -5.86 3.12 -41.31
C VAL A 5 -6.36 2.32 -40.10
N LEU A 6 -6.61 2.98 -38.96
CA LEU A 6 -7.24 2.37 -37.78
C LEU A 6 -8.77 2.28 -37.94
N GLY A 7 -9.20 1.72 -39.04
CA GLY A 7 -10.54 1.58 -39.57
C GLY A 7 -10.49 1.43 -41.07
N PRO A 8 -11.56 1.87 -41.82
CA PRO A 8 -11.49 2.06 -43.27
C PRO A 8 -10.38 3.05 -43.65
N VAL A 9 -9.76 2.83 -44.81
CA VAL A 9 -8.66 3.68 -45.27
C VAL A 9 -9.19 5.01 -45.77
N VAL A 10 -8.75 6.09 -45.13
CA VAL A 10 -9.18 7.46 -45.41
C VAL A 10 -8.00 8.43 -45.44
N ALA A 11 -8.23 9.61 -46.01
CA ALA A 11 -7.33 10.74 -45.88
C ALA A 11 -8.15 12.00 -45.58
N TRP A 12 -7.55 12.94 -44.83
CA TRP A 12 -8.11 14.25 -44.53
C TRP A 12 -7.16 15.34 -44.98
N ASP A 13 -7.73 16.43 -45.47
CA ASP A 13 -6.96 17.62 -45.76
C ASP A 13 -6.57 18.41 -44.48
N ASP A 14 -5.85 19.51 -44.65
CA ASP A 14 -5.42 20.34 -43.52
C ASP A 14 -6.58 21.10 -42.83
N ALA A 15 -7.78 21.11 -43.42
CA ALA A 15 -9.01 21.60 -42.83
C ALA A 15 -9.84 20.46 -42.15
N GLY A 16 -9.34 19.25 -42.11
CA GLY A 16 -10.02 18.08 -41.52
C GLY A 16 -11.12 17.50 -42.40
N GLN A 17 -11.22 17.88 -43.66
CA GLN A 17 -12.24 17.36 -44.57
C GLN A 17 -11.78 16.08 -45.25
N LEU A 18 -12.71 15.14 -45.44
CA LEU A 18 -12.44 13.87 -46.12
C LEU A 18 -12.05 14.06 -47.58
N VAL A 19 -10.89 13.52 -47.95
CA VAL A 19 -10.41 13.50 -49.33
C VAL A 19 -10.96 12.31 -50.09
N ALA A 20 -11.56 12.51 -51.24
CA ALA A 20 -12.06 11.42 -52.10
C ALA A 20 -10.91 10.60 -52.68
N LEU A 21 -10.69 9.39 -52.17
CA LEU A 21 -9.65 8.43 -52.63
C LEU A 21 -10.11 7.57 -53.80
N LYS A 22 -11.20 7.93 -54.47
CA LYS A 22 -11.81 7.22 -55.62
C LYS A 22 -12.17 5.78 -55.26
N GLY A 23 -11.69 4.79 -56.01
CA GLY A 23 -12.11 3.39 -55.87
C GLY A 23 -11.21 2.53 -54.97
N PRO A 24 -11.62 1.26 -54.73
CA PRO A 24 -10.90 0.35 -53.80
C PRO A 24 -9.41 0.18 -54.12
N ARG A 25 -9.04 0.05 -55.40
CA ARG A 25 -7.65 -0.14 -55.82
C ARG A 25 -6.77 1.09 -55.56
N HIS A 26 -7.33 2.31 -55.58
CA HIS A 26 -6.61 3.50 -55.17
C HIS A 26 -6.31 3.48 -53.67
N ARG A 27 -7.32 3.09 -52.86
CA ARG A 27 -7.13 2.93 -51.40
C ARG A 27 -6.12 1.82 -51.09
N ALA A 28 -6.12 0.69 -51.85
CA ALA A 28 -5.17 -0.38 -51.69
C ALA A 28 -3.72 0.07 -51.95
N VAL A 29 -3.47 0.87 -53.02
CA VAL A 29 -2.14 1.43 -53.29
C VAL A 29 -1.70 2.33 -52.14
N LEU A 30 -2.58 3.24 -51.66
CA LEU A 30 -2.28 4.12 -50.53
C LEU A 30 -1.97 3.33 -49.27
N ALA A 31 -2.83 2.40 -48.88
CA ALA A 31 -2.67 1.55 -47.70
C ALA A 31 -1.36 0.73 -47.75
N ARG A 32 -1.07 0.15 -48.91
CA ARG A 32 0.17 -0.62 -49.11
C ARG A 32 1.44 0.23 -48.94
N LEU A 33 1.40 1.51 -49.35
CA LEU A 33 2.50 2.45 -49.15
C LEU A 33 2.58 2.92 -47.67
N ILE A 34 1.47 3.02 -46.96
CA ILE A 34 1.45 3.29 -45.52
C ILE A 34 2.11 2.15 -44.74
N VAL A 35 1.75 0.89 -45.06
CA VAL A 35 2.40 -0.31 -44.48
C VAL A 35 3.91 -0.33 -44.71
N ALA A 36 4.38 0.23 -45.85
CA ALA A 36 5.79 0.31 -46.15
C ALA A 36 6.56 1.37 -45.32
N ARG A 37 5.87 2.23 -44.56
CA ARG A 37 6.49 3.22 -43.64
C ARG A 37 7.56 4.05 -44.32
N GLY A 38 7.21 4.70 -45.41
CA GLY A 38 8.10 5.53 -46.20
C GLY A 38 9.15 4.78 -47.03
N ARG A 39 9.26 3.46 -46.96
CA ARG A 39 10.12 2.66 -47.81
C ARG A 39 9.53 2.62 -49.23
N VAL A 40 10.44 2.55 -50.24
CA VAL A 40 10.02 2.43 -51.61
C VAL A 40 9.42 1.05 -51.88
N VAL A 41 8.20 1.04 -52.43
CA VAL A 41 7.57 -0.19 -52.92
C VAL A 41 7.72 -0.22 -54.45
N PRO A 42 8.38 -1.24 -55.01
CA PRO A 42 8.49 -1.40 -56.47
C PRO A 42 7.12 -1.49 -57.13
N ALA A 43 6.98 -0.90 -58.32
CA ALA A 43 5.71 -0.91 -59.03
C ALA A 43 5.22 -2.34 -59.38
N THR A 44 6.15 -3.27 -59.64
CA THR A 44 5.87 -4.67 -59.82
C THR A 44 5.30 -5.31 -58.55
N ARG A 45 5.86 -5.00 -57.37
CA ARG A 45 5.34 -5.48 -56.11
C ARG A 45 3.92 -4.96 -55.81
N LEU A 46 3.60 -3.72 -56.20
CA LEU A 46 2.23 -3.20 -56.11
C LEU A 46 1.29 -3.95 -57.05
N VAL A 47 1.75 -4.39 -58.22
CA VAL A 47 0.96 -5.26 -59.12
C VAL A 47 0.66 -6.59 -58.43
N ASP A 48 1.68 -7.28 -57.89
CA ASP A 48 1.53 -8.59 -57.23
C ASP A 48 0.60 -8.48 -55.99
N ASP A 49 0.72 -7.38 -55.23
CA ASP A 49 -0.09 -7.15 -54.03
C ASP A 49 -1.56 -6.75 -54.35
N LEU A 50 -1.86 -6.22 -55.56
CA LEU A 50 -3.21 -5.78 -55.95
C LEU A 50 -3.98 -6.79 -56.77
N TRP A 51 -3.35 -7.75 -57.38
CA TRP A 51 -4.00 -8.76 -58.23
C TRP A 51 -3.36 -10.14 -58.01
N PRO A 52 -4.15 -11.16 -57.64
CA PRO A 52 -3.68 -12.54 -57.64
C PRO A 52 -3.29 -13.01 -59.03
N ASP A 53 -4.00 -12.55 -60.08
CA ASP A 53 -3.71 -12.77 -61.47
C ASP A 53 -3.70 -11.40 -62.19
N PRO A 54 -2.51 -10.83 -62.44
CA PRO A 54 -2.41 -9.48 -62.97
C PRO A 54 -2.85 -9.44 -64.45
N PRO A 55 -3.77 -8.53 -64.82
CA PRO A 55 -4.20 -8.37 -66.22
C PRO A 55 -3.12 -7.72 -67.08
N ASP A 56 -3.22 -7.88 -68.39
CA ASP A 56 -2.39 -7.12 -69.32
C ASP A 56 -2.51 -5.62 -69.06
N GLY A 57 -1.38 -4.96 -68.88
CA GLY A 57 -1.35 -3.51 -68.55
C GLY A 57 -1.48 -3.17 -67.06
N ALA A 58 -1.43 -4.13 -66.14
CA ALA A 58 -1.49 -3.89 -64.68
C ALA A 58 -0.54 -2.83 -64.18
N LEU A 59 0.69 -2.82 -64.73
CA LEU A 59 1.70 -1.80 -64.39
C LEU A 59 1.27 -0.38 -64.81
N SER A 60 0.58 -0.25 -65.94
CA SER A 60 0.01 1.04 -66.40
C SER A 60 -1.15 1.48 -65.54
N ALA A 61 -1.99 0.49 -65.10
CA ALA A 61 -3.07 0.77 -64.13
C ALA A 61 -2.55 1.30 -62.78
N VAL A 62 -1.48 0.72 -62.22
CA VAL A 62 -0.82 1.23 -61.00
C VAL A 62 -0.36 2.68 -61.18
N ARG A 63 0.27 3.00 -62.35
CA ARG A 63 0.67 4.38 -62.66
C ARG A 63 -0.53 5.33 -62.69
N THR A 64 -1.64 4.86 -63.25
CA THR A 64 -2.91 5.65 -63.29
C THR A 64 -3.48 5.88 -61.90
N PHE A 65 -3.47 4.85 -61.02
CA PHE A 65 -3.90 4.98 -59.62
C PHE A 65 -3.03 5.98 -58.85
N VAL A 66 -1.69 5.88 -58.98
CA VAL A 66 -0.75 6.80 -58.38
C VAL A 66 -0.99 8.25 -58.89
N ALA A 67 -1.21 8.44 -60.19
CA ALA A 67 -1.47 9.74 -60.75
C ALA A 67 -2.82 10.35 -60.25
N ALA A 68 -3.82 9.48 -60.04
CA ALA A 68 -5.09 9.90 -59.48
C ALA A 68 -4.97 10.26 -57.99
N LEU A 69 -4.27 9.44 -57.19
CA LEU A 69 -3.99 9.72 -55.79
C LEU A 69 -3.24 11.05 -55.60
N ARG A 70 -2.20 11.28 -56.40
CA ARG A 70 -1.45 12.56 -56.38
C ARG A 70 -2.35 13.79 -56.60
N ARG A 71 -3.31 13.68 -57.50
CA ARG A 71 -4.30 14.78 -57.74
C ARG A 71 -5.25 14.97 -56.58
N SER A 72 -5.66 13.88 -55.92
CA SER A 72 -6.55 14.00 -54.75
C SER A 72 -5.80 14.49 -53.52
N LEU A 73 -4.56 14.04 -53.30
CA LEU A 73 -3.78 14.37 -52.10
C LEU A 73 -3.05 15.72 -52.18
N GLU A 74 -2.75 16.19 -53.39
CA GLU A 74 -2.08 17.48 -53.63
C GLU A 74 -2.83 18.25 -54.73
N PRO A 75 -4.07 18.73 -54.48
CA PRO A 75 -4.91 19.41 -55.50
C PRO A 75 -4.29 20.71 -56.02
N ASP A 76 -3.59 21.45 -55.17
CA ASP A 76 -2.98 22.74 -55.48
C ASP A 76 -1.58 22.62 -56.08
N ARG A 77 -1.11 21.42 -56.37
CA ARG A 77 0.22 21.18 -56.95
C ARG A 77 0.28 21.72 -58.37
N ALA A 78 1.24 22.65 -58.58
CA ALA A 78 1.45 23.25 -59.90
C ALA A 78 1.77 22.18 -60.98
N PRO A 79 1.26 22.33 -62.21
CA PRO A 79 1.58 21.42 -63.31
C PRO A 79 3.09 21.21 -63.46
N ARG A 80 3.52 19.94 -63.60
CA ARG A 80 4.93 19.52 -63.74
C ARG A 80 5.78 19.67 -62.50
N SER A 81 5.29 20.12 -61.35
CA SER A 81 6.04 20.08 -60.09
C SER A 81 6.16 18.65 -59.54
N LYS A 82 7.25 18.37 -58.81
CA LYS A 82 7.45 17.06 -58.17
C LYS A 82 6.43 16.88 -57.04
N PRO A 83 5.81 15.68 -56.93
CA PRO A 83 4.92 15.39 -55.82
C PRO A 83 5.73 15.32 -54.51
N ARG A 84 5.15 15.80 -53.40
CA ARG A 84 5.78 15.83 -52.06
C ARG A 84 5.35 14.62 -51.20
N LEU A 85 4.08 14.22 -51.25
CA LEU A 85 3.54 13.14 -50.43
C LEU A 85 3.78 11.78 -51.08
N LEU A 86 3.29 11.55 -52.30
CA LEU A 86 3.41 10.29 -52.99
C LEU A 86 4.50 10.42 -54.06
N VAL A 87 5.75 10.09 -53.70
CA VAL A 87 6.91 10.32 -54.55
C VAL A 87 7.22 9.10 -55.42
N THR A 88 7.93 9.34 -56.54
CA THR A 88 8.56 8.26 -57.36
C THR A 88 10.04 8.20 -57.03
N GLU A 89 10.51 7.05 -56.60
CA GLU A 89 11.92 6.81 -56.30
C GLU A 89 12.37 5.47 -56.93
N GLY A 90 13.39 5.54 -57.77
CA GLY A 90 13.84 4.33 -58.50
C GLY A 90 12.69 3.66 -59.25
N PRO A 91 12.53 2.32 -59.13
CA PRO A 91 11.49 1.56 -59.85
C PRO A 91 10.11 1.57 -59.16
N GLY A 92 9.92 2.40 -58.11
CA GLY A 92 8.72 2.31 -57.30
C GLY A 92 8.20 3.65 -56.77
N TYR A 93 7.39 3.53 -55.74
CA TYR A 93 6.73 4.65 -55.09
C TYR A 93 6.88 4.59 -53.55
N ALA A 94 6.91 5.75 -52.91
CA ALA A 94 6.91 5.88 -51.47
C ALA A 94 5.92 6.98 -51.02
N LEU A 95 5.31 6.80 -49.86
CA LEU A 95 4.54 7.84 -49.18
C LEU A 95 5.46 8.57 -48.19
N ARG A 96 5.62 9.86 -48.33
CA ARG A 96 6.43 10.74 -47.47
C ARG A 96 5.49 11.57 -46.56
N THR A 97 5.25 11.06 -45.37
CA THR A 97 4.43 11.67 -44.33
C THR A 97 4.80 11.10 -42.98
N ASP A 98 4.50 11.79 -41.93
CA ASP A 98 4.51 11.37 -40.51
C ASP A 98 3.10 11.38 -39.91
N ALA A 99 2.13 11.92 -40.64
CA ALA A 99 0.76 12.12 -40.18
C ALA A 99 -0.14 10.89 -40.52
N VAL A 100 0.11 9.76 -39.89
CA VAL A 100 -0.72 8.54 -39.99
C VAL A 100 -1.25 8.19 -38.62
N ASP A 101 -2.57 7.92 -38.51
CA ASP A 101 -3.24 7.58 -37.24
C ASP A 101 -2.61 6.35 -36.55
N ALA A 102 -2.20 5.33 -37.29
CA ALA A 102 -1.52 4.16 -36.72
C ALA A 102 -0.16 4.52 -36.06
N TRP A 103 0.61 5.43 -36.63
CA TRP A 103 1.90 5.84 -36.04
C TRP A 103 1.70 6.75 -34.83
N ARG A 104 0.68 7.61 -34.85
CA ARG A 104 0.27 8.41 -33.69
C ARG A 104 -0.24 7.52 -32.56
N PHE A 105 -1.00 6.45 -32.89
CA PHE A 105 -1.43 5.45 -31.94
C PHE A 105 -0.23 4.78 -31.24
N GLU A 106 0.75 4.34 -32.01
CA GLU A 106 1.97 3.72 -31.46
C GLU A 106 2.70 4.67 -30.51
N ALA A 107 2.93 5.90 -30.94
CA ALA A 107 3.58 6.93 -30.12
C ALA A 107 2.80 7.22 -28.82
N ALA A 108 1.48 7.31 -28.89
CA ALA A 108 0.63 7.51 -27.71
C ALA A 108 0.67 6.31 -26.74
N VAL A 109 0.72 5.07 -27.28
CA VAL A 109 0.89 3.86 -26.44
C VAL A 109 2.27 3.85 -25.76
N GLU A 110 3.33 4.21 -26.47
CA GLU A 110 4.69 4.33 -25.92
C GLU A 110 4.78 5.42 -24.84
N ALA A 111 4.05 6.52 -25.02
CA ALA A 111 3.94 7.60 -24.03
C ALA A 111 3.04 7.26 -22.83
N GLY A 112 2.31 6.13 -22.85
CA GLY A 112 1.36 5.76 -21.80
C GLY A 112 0.01 6.49 -21.89
N GLU A 113 -0.27 7.19 -22.99
CA GLU A 113 -1.51 7.95 -23.24
C GLU A 113 -2.61 7.04 -23.84
N TYR A 114 -2.95 5.97 -23.11
CA TYR A 114 -3.79 4.88 -23.64
C TYR A 114 -5.19 5.31 -24.06
N GLU A 115 -5.82 6.27 -23.35
CA GLU A 115 -7.14 6.77 -23.70
C GLU A 115 -7.12 7.54 -25.02
N THR A 116 -6.14 8.43 -25.19
CA THR A 116 -5.87 9.15 -26.45
C THR A 116 -5.58 8.16 -27.59
N ALA A 117 -4.75 7.16 -27.33
CA ALA A 117 -4.39 6.12 -28.29
C ALA A 117 -5.62 5.35 -28.78
N LEU A 118 -6.45 4.85 -27.86
CA LEU A 118 -7.65 4.07 -28.20
C LEU A 118 -8.72 4.93 -28.90
N GLY A 119 -8.79 6.22 -28.62
CA GLY A 119 -9.66 7.18 -29.30
C GLY A 119 -9.37 7.36 -30.80
N LEU A 120 -8.20 6.96 -31.30
CA LEU A 120 -7.85 7.00 -32.72
C LEU A 120 -8.49 5.86 -33.54
N TRP A 121 -9.02 4.83 -32.88
CA TRP A 121 -9.61 3.67 -33.55
C TRP A 121 -11.05 3.96 -33.98
N ARG A 122 -11.32 3.70 -35.28
CA ARG A 122 -12.62 3.87 -35.95
C ARG A 122 -13.23 2.53 -36.38
N GLY A 123 -12.51 1.43 -36.15
CA GLY A 123 -12.88 0.06 -36.53
C GLY A 123 -11.64 -0.84 -36.61
N PRO A 124 -11.75 -2.05 -37.16
CA PRO A 124 -10.59 -2.92 -37.39
C PRO A 124 -9.54 -2.23 -38.28
N ALA A 125 -8.28 -2.33 -37.93
CA ALA A 125 -7.20 -1.74 -38.74
C ALA A 125 -7.25 -2.25 -40.19
N TYR A 126 -7.08 -1.36 -41.14
CA TYR A 126 -7.17 -1.65 -42.58
C TYR A 126 -8.46 -2.42 -42.94
N ALA A 127 -9.61 -1.99 -42.44
CA ALA A 127 -10.89 -2.69 -42.57
C ALA A 127 -11.25 -3.03 -44.02
N ASP A 128 -10.89 -2.17 -45.00
CA ASP A 128 -11.13 -2.44 -46.44
C ASP A 128 -10.29 -3.62 -46.99
N PHE A 129 -9.29 -4.10 -46.25
CA PHE A 129 -8.25 -5.04 -46.69
C PHE A 129 -8.04 -6.18 -45.69
N ALA A 130 -9.18 -6.71 -45.16
CA ALA A 130 -9.16 -7.76 -44.16
C ALA A 130 -8.49 -9.04 -44.64
N ASP A 131 -8.73 -9.41 -45.92
CA ASP A 131 -8.30 -10.64 -46.54
C ASP A 131 -7.00 -10.50 -47.35
N GLU A 132 -6.41 -9.31 -47.35
CA GLU A 132 -5.20 -9.04 -48.16
C GLU A 132 -3.91 -9.45 -47.40
N PRO A 133 -3.12 -10.42 -47.96
CA PRO A 133 -1.95 -10.95 -47.28
C PRO A 133 -0.91 -9.87 -46.90
N TRP A 134 -0.76 -8.83 -47.74
CA TRP A 134 0.19 -7.75 -47.49
C TRP A 134 -0.18 -6.84 -46.30
N ALA A 135 -1.48 -6.82 -45.90
CA ALA A 135 -1.96 -6.05 -44.75
C ALA A 135 -1.97 -6.88 -43.45
N GLN A 136 -2.00 -8.21 -43.54
CA GLN A 136 -2.26 -9.11 -42.43
C GLN A 136 -1.26 -8.94 -41.27
N GLY A 137 0.05 -8.87 -41.57
CA GLY A 137 1.08 -8.72 -40.54
C GLY A 137 0.94 -7.41 -39.75
N GLU A 138 0.65 -6.29 -40.45
CA GLU A 138 0.48 -4.99 -39.80
C GLU A 138 -0.84 -4.92 -39.01
N ARG A 139 -1.91 -5.51 -39.53
CA ARG A 139 -3.20 -5.62 -38.82
C ARG A 139 -3.06 -6.40 -37.52
N SER A 140 -2.42 -7.57 -37.56
CA SER A 140 -2.17 -8.38 -36.37
C SER A 140 -1.36 -7.60 -35.33
N ARG A 141 -0.29 -6.93 -35.76
CA ARG A 141 0.57 -6.14 -34.88
C ARG A 141 -0.19 -4.98 -34.22
N LEU A 142 -0.98 -4.22 -34.97
CA LEU A 142 -1.79 -3.12 -34.46
C LEU A 142 -2.90 -3.61 -33.52
N THR A 143 -3.51 -4.76 -33.85
CA THR A 143 -4.53 -5.38 -32.98
C THR A 143 -3.92 -5.78 -31.63
N GLU A 144 -2.76 -6.44 -31.62
CA GLU A 144 -2.08 -6.80 -30.36
C GLU A 144 -1.74 -5.57 -29.53
N LEU A 145 -1.24 -4.50 -30.17
CA LEU A 145 -0.92 -3.27 -29.48
C LEU A 145 -2.19 -2.58 -28.91
N ARG A 146 -3.33 -2.68 -29.62
CA ARG A 146 -4.62 -2.21 -29.12
C ARG A 146 -5.07 -2.97 -27.88
N LEU A 147 -4.97 -4.30 -27.90
CA LEU A 147 -5.34 -5.14 -26.75
C LEU A 147 -4.48 -4.82 -25.52
N LEU A 148 -3.17 -4.65 -25.73
CA LEU A 148 -2.26 -4.18 -24.68
C LEU A 148 -2.69 -2.81 -24.13
N ALA A 149 -3.06 -1.87 -25.00
CA ALA A 149 -3.50 -0.54 -24.57
C ALA A 149 -4.80 -0.60 -23.74
N VAL A 150 -5.76 -1.43 -24.11
CA VAL A 150 -6.99 -1.69 -23.33
C VAL A 150 -6.65 -2.22 -21.93
N GLU A 151 -5.80 -3.24 -21.85
CA GLU A 151 -5.38 -3.85 -20.59
C GLU A 151 -4.64 -2.84 -19.70
N ARG A 152 -3.75 -2.03 -20.27
CA ARG A 152 -3.02 -0.99 -19.54
C ARG A 152 -3.94 0.13 -19.04
N LEU A 153 -4.89 0.56 -19.86
CA LEU A 153 -5.88 1.57 -19.47
C LEU A 153 -6.75 1.04 -18.31
N ALA A 154 -7.27 -0.18 -18.43
CA ALA A 154 -8.08 -0.81 -17.39
C ALA A 154 -7.33 -0.92 -16.05
N ALA A 155 -6.02 -1.20 -16.08
CA ALA A 155 -5.18 -1.27 -14.88
C ALA A 155 -4.96 0.09 -14.19
N THR A 156 -5.24 1.21 -14.86
CA THR A 156 -5.13 2.56 -14.29
C THR A 156 -6.45 3.17 -13.83
N ARG A 157 -7.57 2.58 -14.22
CA ARG A 157 -8.92 3.02 -13.85
C ARG A 157 -9.31 2.54 -12.45
N GLN A 158 -10.36 3.16 -11.89
CA GLN A 158 -10.98 2.65 -10.66
C GLN A 158 -11.51 1.23 -10.90
N PRO A 159 -11.27 0.29 -9.99
CA PRO A 159 -11.60 -1.13 -10.19
C PRO A 159 -13.05 -1.35 -10.63
N ALA A 160 -14.00 -0.68 -9.99
CA ALA A 160 -15.43 -0.84 -10.31
C ALA A 160 -15.78 -0.37 -11.75
N GLU A 161 -15.09 0.65 -12.28
CA GLU A 161 -15.32 1.19 -13.63
C GLU A 161 -14.74 0.26 -14.71
N ALA A 162 -13.62 -0.42 -14.40
CA ALA A 162 -12.95 -1.32 -15.34
C ALA A 162 -13.69 -2.65 -15.57
N VAL A 163 -14.56 -3.09 -14.64
CA VAL A 163 -15.19 -4.42 -14.68
C VAL A 163 -15.96 -4.67 -15.98
N ALA A 164 -16.79 -3.73 -16.41
CA ALA A 164 -17.64 -3.94 -17.59
C ALA A 164 -16.82 -4.03 -18.89
N GLU A 165 -15.79 -3.19 -19.02
CA GLU A 165 -14.89 -3.18 -20.17
C GLU A 165 -14.03 -4.45 -20.22
N LEU A 166 -13.52 -4.88 -19.06
CA LEU A 166 -12.73 -6.12 -18.96
C LEU A 166 -13.57 -7.38 -19.20
N ASP A 167 -14.84 -7.41 -18.76
CA ASP A 167 -15.72 -8.57 -19.05
C ASP A 167 -16.04 -8.69 -20.54
N ALA A 168 -16.25 -7.57 -21.24
CA ALA A 168 -16.34 -7.56 -22.70
C ALA A 168 -15.02 -8.00 -23.35
N HIS A 169 -13.88 -7.50 -22.86
CA HIS A 169 -12.56 -7.84 -23.38
C HIS A 169 -12.26 -9.35 -23.30
N VAL A 170 -12.53 -10.00 -22.16
CA VAL A 170 -12.30 -11.45 -22.02
C VAL A 170 -13.30 -12.30 -22.80
N THR A 171 -14.47 -11.75 -23.10
CA THR A 171 -15.47 -12.41 -23.95
C THR A 171 -15.00 -12.43 -25.42
N ASP A 172 -14.48 -11.32 -25.92
CA ASP A 172 -13.98 -11.18 -27.29
C ASP A 172 -12.60 -11.84 -27.48
N HIS A 173 -11.79 -11.88 -26.41
CA HIS A 173 -10.41 -12.38 -26.42
C HIS A 173 -10.14 -13.41 -25.32
N PRO A 174 -10.84 -14.56 -25.32
CA PRO A 174 -10.86 -15.52 -24.22
C PRO A 174 -9.51 -16.15 -23.90
N TRP A 175 -8.58 -16.20 -24.85
CA TRP A 175 -7.26 -16.80 -24.64
C TRP A 175 -6.20 -15.83 -24.05
N ARG A 176 -6.58 -14.57 -23.81
CA ARG A 176 -5.70 -13.57 -23.18
C ARG A 176 -5.85 -13.64 -21.66
N GLU A 177 -4.95 -14.37 -21.01
CA GLU A 177 -4.97 -14.57 -19.56
C GLU A 177 -4.84 -13.26 -18.77
N GLU A 178 -4.14 -12.24 -19.32
CA GLU A 178 -4.00 -10.93 -18.67
C GLU A 178 -5.36 -10.23 -18.50
N GLY A 179 -6.25 -10.31 -19.48
CA GLY A 179 -7.62 -9.79 -19.37
C GLY A 179 -8.39 -10.43 -18.20
N TRP A 180 -8.31 -11.76 -18.08
CA TRP A 180 -8.93 -12.51 -16.98
C TRP A 180 -8.34 -12.13 -15.62
N ARG A 181 -7.02 -11.96 -15.57
CA ARG A 181 -6.31 -11.55 -14.36
C ARG A 181 -6.76 -10.16 -13.89
N LEU A 182 -6.84 -9.20 -14.80
CA LEU A 182 -7.28 -7.84 -14.50
C LEU A 182 -8.75 -7.79 -14.09
N LEU A 183 -9.63 -8.56 -14.76
CA LEU A 183 -11.04 -8.64 -14.40
C LEU A 183 -11.24 -9.22 -12.99
N ALA A 184 -10.56 -10.33 -12.67
CA ALA A 184 -10.63 -10.93 -11.35
C ALA A 184 -10.09 -9.98 -10.26
N LEU A 185 -8.97 -9.30 -10.53
CA LEU A 185 -8.39 -8.33 -9.61
C LEU A 185 -9.33 -7.13 -9.38
N ALA A 186 -9.92 -6.58 -10.44
CA ALA A 186 -10.87 -5.47 -10.36
C ALA A 186 -12.13 -5.83 -9.55
N LEU A 187 -12.66 -7.03 -9.74
CA LEU A 187 -13.80 -7.55 -8.96
C LEU A 187 -13.42 -7.70 -7.48
N TYR A 188 -12.27 -8.30 -7.19
CA TYR A 188 -11.79 -8.46 -5.82
C TYR A 188 -11.61 -7.11 -5.11
N GLN A 189 -10.93 -6.16 -5.76
CA GLN A 189 -10.72 -4.81 -5.25
C GLN A 189 -12.02 -3.99 -5.09
N SER A 190 -13.09 -4.39 -5.78
CA SER A 190 -14.43 -3.83 -5.61
C SER A 190 -15.25 -4.54 -4.51
N GLY A 191 -14.62 -5.39 -3.69
CA GLY A 191 -15.29 -6.15 -2.61
C GLY A 191 -16.08 -7.37 -3.10
N ARG A 192 -15.99 -7.75 -4.39
CA ARG A 192 -16.73 -8.83 -5.03
C ARG A 192 -15.88 -10.11 -5.14
N GLN A 193 -15.38 -10.60 -3.99
CA GLN A 193 -14.48 -11.76 -3.93
C GLN A 193 -15.09 -13.02 -4.56
N GLY A 194 -16.37 -13.28 -4.33
CA GLY A 194 -17.06 -14.44 -4.89
C GLY A 194 -17.08 -14.42 -6.42
N ASP A 195 -17.33 -13.25 -7.01
CA ASP A 195 -17.35 -13.05 -8.46
C ASP A 195 -15.93 -13.15 -9.06
N ALA A 196 -14.91 -12.64 -8.36
CA ALA A 196 -13.52 -12.78 -8.77
C ALA A 196 -13.10 -14.24 -8.89
N LEU A 197 -13.41 -15.07 -7.89
CA LEU A 197 -13.15 -16.51 -7.92
C LEU A 197 -13.99 -17.24 -9.00
N ALA A 198 -15.22 -16.79 -9.26
CA ALA A 198 -16.03 -17.34 -10.35
C ALA A 198 -15.42 -17.05 -11.73
N VAL A 199 -14.87 -15.84 -11.92
CA VAL A 199 -14.15 -15.46 -13.16
C VAL A 199 -12.91 -16.31 -13.36
N LEU A 200 -12.09 -16.53 -12.32
CA LEU A 200 -10.90 -17.38 -12.41
C LEU A 200 -11.23 -18.84 -12.74
N ARG A 201 -12.30 -19.37 -12.15
CA ARG A 201 -12.81 -20.71 -12.51
C ARG A 201 -13.32 -20.78 -13.94
N ARG A 202 -14.00 -19.72 -14.44
CA ARG A 202 -14.46 -19.61 -15.84
C ARG A 202 -13.27 -19.62 -16.79
N ALA A 203 -12.21 -18.84 -16.49
CA ALA A 203 -10.99 -18.81 -17.27
C ALA A 203 -10.31 -20.19 -17.32
N ARG A 204 -10.14 -20.86 -16.18
CA ARG A 204 -9.56 -22.22 -16.12
C ARG A 204 -10.37 -23.23 -16.95
N ALA A 205 -11.68 -23.26 -16.76
CA ALA A 205 -12.55 -24.17 -17.49
C ALA A 205 -12.46 -23.96 -19.02
N MET A 206 -12.38 -22.71 -19.46
CA MET A 206 -12.23 -22.34 -20.86
C MET A 206 -10.88 -22.77 -21.43
N LEU A 207 -9.76 -22.47 -20.73
CA LEU A 207 -8.40 -22.84 -21.16
C LEU A 207 -8.24 -24.36 -21.27
N VAL A 208 -8.72 -25.12 -20.28
CA VAL A 208 -8.68 -26.58 -20.28
C VAL A 208 -9.56 -27.14 -21.41
N ALA A 209 -10.78 -26.63 -21.58
CA ALA A 209 -11.71 -27.18 -22.58
C ALA A 209 -11.30 -26.87 -24.02
N GLN A 210 -10.71 -25.69 -24.28
CA GLN A 210 -10.41 -25.28 -25.66
C GLN A 210 -8.94 -25.50 -26.06
N LEU A 211 -8.00 -25.40 -25.12
CA LEU A 211 -6.59 -25.52 -25.40
C LEU A 211 -5.92 -26.72 -24.74
N GLY A 212 -6.59 -27.38 -23.79
CA GLY A 212 -6.04 -28.53 -23.05
C GLY A 212 -4.89 -28.14 -22.08
N ILE A 213 -4.82 -26.88 -21.68
CA ILE A 213 -3.75 -26.36 -20.79
C ILE A 213 -4.33 -25.80 -19.49
N ASP A 214 -3.57 -25.90 -18.41
CA ASP A 214 -3.87 -25.19 -17.16
C ASP A 214 -3.56 -23.70 -17.28
N PRO A 215 -4.20 -22.84 -16.44
CA PRO A 215 -3.87 -21.43 -16.36
C PRO A 215 -2.38 -21.16 -16.08
N GLY A 216 -1.86 -20.12 -16.68
CA GLY A 216 -0.49 -19.68 -16.48
C GLY A 216 -0.20 -19.25 -15.02
N PRO A 217 1.08 -19.15 -14.64
CA PRO A 217 1.49 -18.89 -13.24
C PRO A 217 0.92 -17.61 -12.64
N ALA A 218 0.69 -16.58 -13.44
CA ALA A 218 0.17 -15.29 -12.97
C ALA A 218 -1.31 -15.40 -12.54
N LEU A 219 -2.11 -16.15 -13.31
CA LEU A 219 -3.53 -16.36 -13.01
C LEU A 219 -3.72 -17.33 -11.83
N ALA A 220 -2.89 -18.39 -11.75
CA ALA A 220 -2.89 -19.32 -10.65
C ALA A 220 -2.50 -18.66 -9.31
N ARG A 221 -1.47 -17.82 -9.30
CA ARG A 221 -1.07 -17.05 -8.11
C ARG A 221 -2.15 -16.08 -7.67
N LEU A 222 -2.82 -15.40 -8.59
CA LEU A 222 -3.91 -14.49 -8.23
C LEU A 222 -5.06 -15.23 -7.52
N GLU A 223 -5.40 -16.46 -7.96
CA GLU A 223 -6.41 -17.28 -7.28
C GLU A 223 -6.00 -17.62 -5.84
N GLU A 224 -4.75 -18.02 -5.63
CA GLU A 224 -4.17 -18.31 -4.32
C GLU A 224 -4.14 -17.04 -3.44
N ASP A 225 -3.70 -15.92 -3.98
CA ASP A 225 -3.61 -14.64 -3.28
C ASP A 225 -5.01 -14.12 -2.85
N ILE A 226 -6.04 -14.29 -3.69
CA ILE A 226 -7.43 -13.94 -3.36
C ILE A 226 -7.98 -14.85 -2.24
N LEU A 227 -7.69 -16.15 -2.30
CA LEU A 227 -8.13 -17.10 -1.27
C LEU A 227 -7.47 -16.80 0.08
N ASN A 228 -6.20 -16.41 0.07
CA ASN A 228 -5.43 -16.04 1.25
C ASN A 228 -5.62 -14.57 1.66
N GLN A 229 -6.46 -13.81 0.97
CA GLN A 229 -6.69 -12.37 1.21
C GLN A 229 -5.38 -11.57 1.28
N ALA A 230 -4.46 -11.85 0.36
CA ALA A 230 -3.13 -11.27 0.35
C ALA A 230 -3.18 -9.73 0.32
N ALA A 231 -2.47 -9.09 1.25
CA ALA A 231 -2.53 -7.63 1.45
C ALA A 231 -2.14 -6.81 0.23
N HIS A 232 -1.26 -7.33 -0.64
CA HIS A 232 -0.83 -6.63 -1.86
C HIS A 232 -1.91 -6.54 -2.95
N LEU A 233 -3.02 -7.29 -2.84
CA LEU A 233 -4.16 -7.21 -3.76
C LEU A 233 -5.14 -6.08 -3.42
N GLN A 234 -5.04 -5.49 -2.23
CA GLN A 234 -5.88 -4.36 -1.85
C GLN A 234 -5.66 -3.20 -2.83
N PRO A 235 -6.71 -2.46 -3.22
CA PRO A 235 -6.54 -1.29 -4.08
C PRO A 235 -5.53 -0.36 -3.42
N ALA A 236 -4.56 0.09 -4.20
CA ALA A 236 -3.70 1.18 -3.75
C ALA A 236 -4.63 2.31 -3.30
N SER A 237 -4.58 2.67 -2.01
CA SER A 237 -5.47 3.68 -1.45
C SER A 237 -5.41 4.95 -2.31
N VAL A 238 -6.47 5.76 -2.31
CA VAL A 238 -6.53 7.09 -2.98
C VAL A 238 -5.25 7.89 -2.68
N TRP A 239 -4.63 7.59 -1.55
CA TRP A 239 -3.39 8.17 -1.07
C TRP A 239 -2.15 7.78 -1.88
N SER A 240 -2.03 6.55 -2.38
CA SER A 240 -0.87 6.15 -3.21
C SER A 240 -0.93 6.76 -4.61
N ALA A 241 -2.13 6.92 -5.18
CA ALA A 241 -2.32 7.62 -6.46
C ALA A 241 -2.03 9.13 -6.32
N THR A 242 -2.48 9.74 -5.22
CA THR A 242 -2.20 11.16 -4.90
C THR A 242 -0.71 11.38 -4.63
N ALA A 243 -0.05 10.49 -3.91
CA ALA A 243 1.39 10.53 -3.67
C ALA A 243 2.18 10.42 -4.98
N ALA A 244 1.80 9.52 -5.88
CA ALA A 244 2.46 9.35 -7.18
C ALA A 244 2.23 10.55 -8.12
N ALA A 245 1.07 11.20 -8.07
CA ALA A 245 0.81 12.44 -8.83
C ALA A 245 1.64 13.61 -8.29
N TYR A 246 1.75 13.73 -6.98
CA TYR A 246 2.53 14.78 -6.31
C TYR A 246 4.04 14.61 -6.54
N GLN A 247 4.55 13.39 -6.56
CA GLN A 247 5.96 13.07 -6.84
C GLN A 247 6.44 13.58 -8.23
N ARG A 248 5.53 13.76 -9.17
CA ARG A 248 5.87 14.24 -10.54
C ARG A 248 6.01 15.75 -10.66
N THR A 249 5.49 16.53 -9.71
CA THR A 249 5.34 17.99 -9.85
C THR A 249 6.04 18.81 -8.77
N ALA A 250 6.39 18.25 -7.63
CA ALA A 250 6.99 18.97 -6.51
C ALA A 250 8.50 18.73 -6.43
N GLY A 251 9.27 19.71 -5.96
CA GLY A 251 10.71 19.55 -5.67
C GLY A 251 10.93 18.56 -4.52
N ALA A 252 12.09 17.90 -4.48
CA ALA A 252 12.43 16.83 -3.54
C ALA A 252 12.13 17.18 -2.06
N ARG A 253 12.36 18.41 -1.65
CA ARG A 253 12.07 18.90 -0.29
C ARG A 253 10.55 18.90 0.02
N ALA A 254 9.74 19.45 -0.87
CA ALA A 254 8.29 19.49 -0.70
C ALA A 254 7.67 18.09 -0.75
N GLN A 255 8.26 17.20 -1.54
CA GLN A 255 7.85 15.78 -1.59
C GLN A 255 8.06 15.08 -0.25
N LEU A 256 9.22 15.28 0.40
CA LEU A 256 9.51 14.68 1.70
C LEU A 256 8.58 15.19 2.81
N GLU A 257 8.32 16.48 2.86
CA GLU A 257 7.42 17.09 3.86
C GLU A 257 5.98 16.56 3.70
N SER A 258 5.49 16.42 2.46
CA SER A 258 4.17 15.82 2.18
C SER A 258 4.10 14.33 2.48
N THR A 259 5.17 13.59 2.19
CA THR A 259 5.24 12.15 2.45
C THR A 259 5.03 11.87 3.93
N VAL A 260 5.61 12.66 4.82
CA VAL A 260 5.45 12.46 6.28
C VAL A 260 4.03 12.75 6.76
N GLY A 261 3.39 13.79 6.24
CA GLY A 261 1.97 14.05 6.52
C GLY A 261 1.07 12.90 6.09
N LEU A 262 1.35 12.30 4.93
CA LEU A 262 0.66 11.12 4.43
C LEU A 262 0.91 9.89 5.33
N LEU A 263 2.16 9.63 5.73
CA LEU A 263 2.51 8.51 6.61
C LEU A 263 1.81 8.60 7.97
N ARG A 264 1.66 9.81 8.51
CA ARG A 264 0.87 10.04 9.72
C ARG A 264 -0.59 9.64 9.53
N SER A 265 -1.22 10.06 8.44
CA SER A 265 -2.60 9.70 8.11
C SER A 265 -2.77 8.19 7.94
N LEU A 266 -1.87 7.54 7.21
CA LEU A 266 -1.86 6.08 7.02
C LEU A 266 -1.70 5.32 8.34
N ALA A 267 -0.87 5.81 9.27
CA ALA A 267 -0.72 5.19 10.58
C ALA A 267 -2.01 5.24 11.41
N VAL A 268 -2.74 6.34 11.36
CA VAL A 268 -4.02 6.49 12.09
C VAL A 268 -5.11 5.59 11.51
N THR A 269 -5.15 5.40 10.18
CA THR A 269 -6.11 4.52 9.51
C THR A 269 -5.72 3.04 9.53
N GLY A 270 -4.58 2.68 10.11
CA GLY A 270 -4.19 1.28 10.32
C GLY A 270 -3.21 0.68 9.32
N GLU A 271 -2.74 1.47 8.33
CA GLU A 271 -1.80 1.02 7.30
C GLU A 271 -0.34 0.97 7.79
N LEU A 272 -0.10 0.36 8.96
CA LEU A 272 1.18 0.38 9.66
C LEU A 272 2.33 -0.27 8.86
N ALA A 273 2.04 -1.30 8.05
CA ALA A 273 3.05 -1.95 7.22
C ALA A 273 3.62 -1.02 6.14
N GLU A 274 2.75 -0.19 5.54
CA GLU A 274 3.14 0.81 4.53
C GLU A 274 3.96 1.93 5.17
N VAL A 275 3.52 2.39 6.34
CA VAL A 275 4.24 3.39 7.12
C VAL A 275 5.67 2.91 7.47
N ARG A 276 5.83 1.67 7.93
CA ARG A 276 7.14 1.10 8.23
C ARG A 276 8.07 1.10 7.01
N ARG A 277 7.56 0.71 5.84
CA ARG A 277 8.37 0.68 4.60
C ARG A 277 8.90 2.06 4.19
N HIS A 278 8.13 3.11 4.38
CA HIS A 278 8.42 4.43 3.82
C HIS A 278 9.00 5.43 4.81
N ARG A 279 8.77 5.27 6.13
CA ARG A 279 9.20 6.25 7.14
C ARG A 279 10.73 6.40 7.21
N LEU A 280 11.46 5.30 7.31
CA LEU A 280 12.92 5.35 7.36
C LEU A 280 13.51 5.84 6.03
N ALA A 281 12.93 5.43 4.90
CA ALA A 281 13.36 5.88 3.57
C ALA A 281 13.21 7.42 3.42
N ALA A 282 12.13 8.01 3.94
CA ALA A 282 11.95 9.46 3.93
C ALA A 282 13.01 10.19 4.77
N ILE A 283 13.37 9.64 5.94
CA ILE A 283 14.42 10.19 6.80
C ILE A 283 15.78 10.10 6.10
N THR A 284 16.13 8.95 5.52
CA THR A 284 17.38 8.76 4.78
C THR A 284 17.49 9.71 3.59
N ALA A 285 16.42 9.88 2.82
CA ALA A 285 16.40 10.82 1.70
C ALA A 285 16.57 12.28 2.17
N ALA A 286 16.03 12.65 3.33
CA ALA A 286 16.28 13.97 3.94
C ALA A 286 17.74 14.15 4.36
N GLU A 287 18.38 13.11 4.91
CA GLU A 287 19.81 13.12 5.26
C GLU A 287 20.70 13.27 4.02
N GLU A 288 20.39 12.61 2.91
CA GLU A 288 21.10 12.73 1.63
C GLU A 288 21.07 14.15 1.04
N LEU A 289 20.02 14.93 1.34
CA LEU A 289 19.93 16.33 0.95
C LEU A 289 20.83 17.26 1.79
N GLY A 290 21.41 16.77 2.90
CA GLY A 290 22.36 17.50 3.75
C GLY A 290 21.76 18.67 4.54
N ASP A 291 20.43 18.74 4.69
CA ASP A 291 19.69 19.78 5.40
C ASP A 291 19.20 19.25 6.76
N ALA A 292 19.92 19.57 7.85
CA ALA A 292 19.60 19.12 9.20
C ALA A 292 18.20 19.57 9.68
N ASP A 293 17.73 20.75 9.26
CA ASP A 293 16.40 21.24 9.59
C ASP A 293 15.31 20.46 8.86
N LEU A 294 15.58 20.03 7.63
CA LEU A 294 14.66 19.15 6.89
C LEU A 294 14.57 17.78 7.57
N VAL A 295 15.71 17.19 7.95
CA VAL A 295 15.74 15.91 8.69
C VAL A 295 14.94 16.02 9.99
N ALA A 296 15.15 17.09 10.76
CA ALA A 296 14.42 17.33 12.00
C ALA A 296 12.91 17.45 11.78
N ARG A 297 12.47 18.18 10.73
CA ARG A 297 11.05 18.28 10.37
C ARG A 297 10.45 16.95 9.94
N VAL A 298 11.16 16.20 9.09
CA VAL A 298 10.72 14.88 8.63
C VAL A 298 10.55 13.90 9.81
N ILE A 299 11.48 13.88 10.76
CA ILE A 299 11.37 13.05 11.97
C ILE A 299 10.23 13.53 12.86
N GLY A 300 10.20 14.85 13.19
CA GLY A 300 9.28 15.44 14.15
C GLY A 300 7.83 15.57 13.67
N ALA A 301 7.57 15.48 12.37
CA ALA A 301 6.20 15.52 11.83
C ALA A 301 5.44 14.23 12.01
N TYR A 302 6.10 13.12 12.33
CA TYR A 302 5.46 11.84 12.65
C TYR A 302 5.13 11.76 14.14
N ASP A 303 4.05 12.39 14.56
CA ASP A 303 3.57 12.46 15.95
C ASP A 303 2.38 11.53 16.20
N VAL A 304 2.47 10.30 15.70
CA VAL A 304 1.42 9.27 15.87
C VAL A 304 1.45 8.72 17.29
N PRO A 305 0.30 8.67 18.00
CA PRO A 305 0.23 8.11 19.34
C PRO A 305 0.64 6.64 19.39
N ALA A 306 1.41 6.26 20.41
CA ALA A 306 1.83 4.89 20.68
C ALA A 306 1.33 4.44 22.06
N ILE A 307 0.61 3.33 22.10
CA ILE A 307 0.10 2.70 23.33
C ILE A 307 0.92 1.48 23.73
N TRP A 308 1.57 0.81 22.77
CA TRP A 308 2.28 -0.44 23.00
C TRP A 308 3.78 -0.23 23.23
N THR A 309 4.35 -0.94 24.19
CA THR A 309 5.70 -0.75 24.69
C THR A 309 6.76 -1.61 24.01
N ARG A 310 6.39 -2.36 22.99
CA ARG A 310 7.31 -3.12 22.15
C ARG A 310 7.30 -2.59 20.72
N SER A 311 8.48 -2.47 20.11
CA SER A 311 8.58 -2.03 18.72
C SER A 311 8.15 -3.13 17.74
N ASP A 312 7.52 -2.74 16.64
CA ASP A 312 7.23 -3.63 15.53
C ASP A 312 8.48 -3.94 14.68
N ASP A 313 9.45 -3.02 14.68
CA ASP A 313 10.75 -3.13 14.00
C ASP A 313 11.82 -2.42 14.81
N GLU A 314 12.59 -3.19 15.59
CA GLU A 314 13.63 -2.66 16.46
C GLU A 314 14.81 -2.05 15.67
N THR A 315 15.11 -2.60 14.49
CA THR A 315 16.18 -2.10 13.62
C THR A 315 15.86 -0.73 13.07
N GLN A 316 14.64 -0.56 12.60
CA GLN A 316 14.13 0.72 12.11
C GLN A 316 14.05 1.75 13.25
N ALA A 317 13.49 1.37 14.39
CA ALA A 317 13.37 2.23 15.56
C ALA A 317 14.76 2.74 16.00
N ALA A 318 15.78 1.88 16.07
CA ALA A 318 17.13 2.26 16.38
C ALA A 318 17.76 3.20 15.33
N ALA A 319 17.43 3.03 14.05
CA ALA A 319 17.90 3.93 12.99
C ALA A 319 17.28 5.31 13.11
N ILE A 320 15.97 5.41 13.40
CA ILE A 320 15.27 6.67 13.63
C ILE A 320 15.84 7.40 14.86
N VAL A 321 16.08 6.68 15.96
CA VAL A 321 16.72 7.26 17.16
C VAL A 321 18.09 7.84 16.83
N ARG A 322 18.94 7.10 16.11
CA ARG A 322 20.24 7.60 15.69
C ARG A 322 20.15 8.86 14.82
N ALA A 323 19.19 8.91 13.90
CA ALA A 323 18.97 10.09 13.07
C ALA A 323 18.51 11.30 13.93
N ALA A 324 17.58 11.09 14.86
CA ALA A 324 17.09 12.13 15.76
C ALA A 324 18.22 12.68 16.67
N GLU A 325 19.02 11.79 17.26
CA GLU A 325 20.17 12.20 18.12
C GLU A 325 21.24 12.98 17.34
N ARG A 326 21.46 12.66 16.05
CA ARG A 326 22.42 13.41 15.22
C ARG A 326 21.99 14.86 14.98
N VAL A 327 20.69 15.09 14.74
CA VAL A 327 20.19 16.43 14.39
C VAL A 327 19.76 17.25 15.61
N LEU A 328 19.46 16.61 16.75
CA LEU A 328 19.02 17.29 17.97
C LEU A 328 19.94 18.43 18.42
N PRO A 329 21.29 18.28 18.40
CA PRO A 329 22.19 19.38 18.83
C PRO A 329 22.16 20.61 17.91
N THR A 330 21.71 20.47 16.67
CA THR A 330 21.64 21.57 15.69
C THR A 330 20.31 22.32 15.73
N GLN A 331 19.37 21.89 16.59
CA GLN A 331 18.04 22.48 16.65
C GLN A 331 17.93 23.47 17.79
N ASP A 332 17.76 24.73 17.45
CA ASP A 332 17.55 25.81 18.43
C ASP A 332 16.06 26.03 18.76
N HIS A 333 15.16 25.63 17.85
CA HIS A 333 13.72 25.84 18.01
C HIS A 333 13.13 24.86 19.04
N PRO A 334 12.53 25.35 20.15
CA PRO A 334 12.11 24.49 21.27
C PRO A 334 11.03 23.47 20.87
N THR A 335 10.09 23.83 19.97
CA THR A 335 9.08 22.90 19.45
C THR A 335 9.73 21.70 18.74
N MET A 336 10.74 21.96 17.91
CA MET A 336 11.43 20.89 17.18
C MET A 336 12.25 20.02 18.12
N ARG A 337 12.95 20.61 19.08
CA ARG A 337 13.66 19.88 20.13
C ARG A 337 12.73 18.95 20.91
N ALA A 338 11.57 19.46 21.35
CA ALA A 338 10.59 18.65 22.06
C ALA A 338 10.08 17.46 21.22
N ARG A 339 9.80 17.68 19.92
CA ARG A 339 9.37 16.63 19.01
C ARG A 339 10.44 15.56 18.79
N LEU A 340 11.69 15.94 18.58
CA LEU A 340 12.80 14.98 18.43
C LEU A 340 13.03 14.17 19.70
N LEU A 341 13.01 14.81 20.87
CA LEU A 341 13.16 14.16 22.17
C LEU A 341 11.99 13.17 22.44
N ALA A 342 10.75 13.58 22.16
CA ALA A 342 9.59 12.69 22.24
C ALA A 342 9.72 11.50 21.29
N THR A 343 10.22 11.71 20.07
CA THR A 343 10.49 10.61 19.12
C THR A 343 11.56 9.65 19.67
N ILE A 344 12.66 10.16 20.23
CA ILE A 344 13.70 9.33 20.87
C ILE A 344 13.08 8.48 21.99
N ALA A 345 12.24 9.08 22.82
CA ALA A 345 11.58 8.38 23.93
C ALA A 345 10.62 7.27 23.42
N LEU A 346 9.85 7.56 22.38
CA LEU A 346 8.86 6.63 21.81
C LEU A 346 9.52 5.50 21.02
N GLU A 347 10.50 5.79 20.18
CA GLU A 347 11.17 4.77 19.38
C GLU A 347 12.11 3.87 20.23
N SER A 348 12.52 4.34 21.41
CA SER A 348 13.30 3.55 22.37
C SER A 348 12.45 2.76 23.38
N ARG A 349 11.17 2.47 23.04
CA ARG A 349 10.29 1.66 23.87
C ARG A 349 10.93 0.28 24.12
N GLY A 350 10.77 -0.25 25.34
CA GLY A 350 11.36 -1.51 25.75
C GLY A 350 12.85 -1.44 26.13
N SER A 351 13.50 -0.30 25.97
CA SER A 351 14.91 -0.12 26.34
C SER A 351 15.08 0.13 27.85
N SER A 352 16.08 -0.50 28.47
CA SER A 352 16.49 -0.25 29.85
C SER A 352 17.49 0.93 30.01
N ALA A 353 17.99 1.52 28.91
CA ALA A 353 18.95 2.64 28.96
C ALA A 353 18.35 3.90 29.60
N ALA A 354 19.16 4.76 30.22
CA ALA A 354 18.68 5.97 30.89
C ALA A 354 18.20 7.05 29.89
N ARG A 355 18.87 7.17 28.76
CA ARG A 355 18.65 8.22 27.75
C ARG A 355 17.19 8.40 27.28
N PRO A 356 16.39 7.33 27.00
CA PRO A 356 14.99 7.50 26.61
C PRO A 356 14.13 8.15 27.69
N LEU A 357 14.36 7.84 28.96
CA LEU A 357 13.65 8.47 30.07
C LEU A 357 14.03 9.94 30.24
N GLU A 358 15.32 10.28 30.09
CA GLU A 358 15.79 11.65 30.09
C GLU A 358 15.17 12.45 28.94
N ALA A 359 15.15 11.87 27.72
CA ALA A 359 14.54 12.48 26.56
C ALA A 359 13.02 12.73 26.77
N ALA A 360 12.29 11.77 27.34
CA ALA A 360 10.87 11.95 27.65
C ALA A 360 10.62 13.13 28.61
N ARG A 361 11.42 13.23 29.68
CA ARG A 361 11.30 14.31 30.69
C ARG A 361 11.69 15.66 30.11
N GLU A 362 12.76 15.72 29.33
CA GLU A 362 13.20 16.96 28.67
C GLU A 362 12.14 17.42 27.66
N ALA A 363 11.58 16.49 26.86
CA ALA A 363 10.51 16.79 25.92
C ALA A 363 9.27 17.39 26.62
N GLU A 364 8.82 16.76 27.71
CA GLU A 364 7.70 17.25 28.53
C GLU A 364 8.00 18.64 29.12
N GLN A 365 9.18 18.82 29.71
CA GLN A 365 9.58 20.07 30.32
C GLN A 365 9.58 21.22 29.31
N ILE A 366 10.11 21.01 28.10
CA ILE A 366 10.08 21.99 27.03
C ILE A 366 8.63 22.22 26.58
N ALA A 367 7.86 21.13 26.30
CA ALA A 367 6.50 21.22 25.78
C ALA A 367 5.56 22.00 26.71
N ARG A 368 5.73 21.88 28.03
CA ARG A 368 4.93 22.65 29.02
C ARG A 368 5.20 24.16 28.98
N THR A 369 6.31 24.61 28.39
CA THR A 369 6.61 26.03 28.18
C THR A 369 6.08 26.60 26.89
N LEU A 370 5.56 25.72 26.01
CA LEU A 370 5.04 26.09 24.70
C LEU A 370 3.50 26.23 24.74
N ASP A 371 2.97 27.11 23.91
CA ASP A 371 1.52 27.19 23.64
C ASP A 371 1.17 26.29 22.45
N ASP A 372 1.57 25.00 22.54
CA ASP A 372 1.34 23.98 21.50
C ASP A 372 0.83 22.69 22.16
N PRO A 373 -0.52 22.51 22.21
CA PRO A 373 -1.13 21.34 22.82
C PRO A 373 -0.78 20.02 22.13
N ALA A 374 -0.49 20.03 20.83
CA ALA A 374 -0.13 18.80 20.11
C ALA A 374 1.29 18.33 20.48
N VAL A 375 2.23 19.25 20.67
CA VAL A 375 3.58 18.94 21.16
C VAL A 375 3.54 18.43 22.60
N LEU A 376 2.70 19.03 23.46
CA LEU A 376 2.54 18.54 24.83
C LEU A 376 1.92 17.13 24.86
N ALA A 377 0.90 16.86 24.06
CA ALA A 377 0.29 15.53 23.98
C ALA A 377 1.31 14.48 23.49
N PHE A 378 2.13 14.83 22.50
CA PHE A 378 3.19 13.94 22.00
C PHE A 378 4.28 13.69 23.04
N ALA A 379 4.70 14.70 23.79
CA ALA A 379 5.66 14.56 24.89
C ALA A 379 5.11 13.69 26.04
N LEU A 380 3.84 13.90 26.44
CA LEU A 380 3.16 13.08 27.43
C LEU A 380 3.06 11.60 27.02
N ASN A 381 2.86 11.32 25.73
CA ASN A 381 2.91 9.95 25.23
C ASN A 381 4.32 9.33 25.42
N GLY A 382 5.39 10.09 25.17
CA GLY A 382 6.76 9.66 25.49
C GLY A 382 6.95 9.34 26.98
N VAL A 383 6.42 10.19 27.88
CA VAL A 383 6.45 9.96 29.34
C VAL A 383 5.67 8.70 29.72
N PHE A 384 4.48 8.48 29.14
CA PHE A 384 3.70 7.26 29.35
C PHE A 384 4.52 6.01 28.98
N ILE A 385 5.07 5.93 27.79
CA ILE A 385 5.89 4.79 27.35
C ILE A 385 7.06 4.53 28.30
N GLN A 386 7.76 5.58 28.74
CA GLN A 386 8.90 5.45 29.64
C GLN A 386 8.50 5.19 31.10
N SER A 387 7.24 5.41 31.49
CA SER A 387 6.72 5.01 32.81
C SER A 387 6.61 3.48 32.99
N CYS A 388 6.56 2.73 31.88
CA CYS A 388 6.48 1.26 31.90
C CYS A 388 7.81 0.57 32.21
N ARG A 389 8.83 1.31 32.64
CA ARG A 389 10.16 0.79 33.02
C ARG A 389 10.23 0.20 34.44
N ARG A 390 9.25 0.49 35.27
CA ARG A 390 9.22 0.06 36.68
C ARG A 390 7.82 -0.42 37.05
N PRO A 391 7.72 -1.46 37.87
CA PRO A 391 6.44 -1.89 38.44
C PRO A 391 5.79 -0.80 39.33
N GLY A 392 4.48 -0.91 39.52
CA GLY A 392 3.72 -0.07 40.46
C GLY A 392 3.51 1.36 39.97
N GLN A 393 3.43 1.60 38.67
CA GLN A 393 3.23 2.95 38.10
C GLN A 393 1.83 3.19 37.56
N SER A 394 0.84 2.37 37.90
CA SER A 394 -0.53 2.51 37.40
C SER A 394 -1.15 3.89 37.70
N ALA A 395 -0.97 4.41 38.94
CA ALA A 395 -1.47 5.73 39.32
C ALA A 395 -0.81 6.88 38.52
N VAL A 396 0.48 6.77 38.20
CA VAL A 396 1.19 7.76 37.38
C VAL A 396 0.64 7.72 35.96
N ARG A 397 0.46 6.53 35.40
CA ARG A 397 -0.13 6.35 34.05
C ARG A 397 -1.56 6.85 33.97
N ASP A 398 -2.39 6.59 35.00
CA ASP A 398 -3.77 7.12 35.07
C ASP A 398 -3.78 8.65 35.02
N GLY A 399 -2.89 9.30 35.78
CA GLY A 399 -2.73 10.77 35.74
C GLY A 399 -2.36 11.30 34.36
N ILE A 400 -1.43 10.65 33.67
CA ILE A 400 -1.06 11.01 32.28
C ILE A 400 -2.27 10.84 31.34
N GLY A 401 -2.99 9.73 31.45
CA GLY A 401 -4.19 9.49 30.66
C GLY A 401 -5.27 10.53 30.88
N ALA A 402 -5.50 10.93 32.15
CA ALA A 402 -6.46 11.98 32.49
C ALA A 402 -6.05 13.35 31.92
N GLU A 403 -4.76 13.70 31.97
CA GLU A 403 -4.23 14.94 31.38
C GLU A 403 -4.38 14.93 29.85
N LEU A 404 -4.07 13.81 29.18
CA LEU A 404 -4.25 13.65 27.74
C LEU A 404 -5.70 13.84 27.31
N ILE A 405 -6.66 13.21 28.00
CA ILE A 405 -8.09 13.38 27.70
C ILE A 405 -8.49 14.86 27.83
N ALA A 406 -8.13 15.51 28.95
CA ALA A 406 -8.51 16.89 29.20
C ALA A 406 -7.86 17.88 28.19
N LEU A 407 -6.62 17.63 27.80
CA LEU A 407 -5.90 18.42 26.80
C LEU A 407 -6.50 18.21 25.40
N ALA A 408 -6.67 16.96 25.00
CA ALA A 408 -7.11 16.57 23.66
C ALA A 408 -8.56 16.99 23.38
N ALA A 409 -9.47 16.82 24.34
CA ALA A 409 -10.85 17.27 24.21
C ALA A 409 -10.99 18.79 24.01
N ARG A 410 -10.14 19.60 24.68
CA ARG A 410 -10.14 21.06 24.52
C ARG A 410 -9.58 21.54 23.19
N HIS A 411 -8.65 20.79 22.58
CA HIS A 411 -7.91 21.22 21.42
C HIS A 411 -8.18 20.38 20.16
N ALA A 412 -9.24 19.55 20.16
CA ALA A 412 -9.65 18.70 19.05
C ALA A 412 -8.52 17.78 18.55
N LEU A 413 -7.88 17.03 19.46
CA LEU A 413 -6.82 16.07 19.17
C LEU A 413 -7.32 14.62 19.39
N PRO A 414 -8.24 14.11 18.56
CA PRO A 414 -8.97 12.87 18.85
C PRO A 414 -8.08 11.65 19.04
N ALA A 415 -6.98 11.54 18.32
CA ALA A 415 -6.05 10.42 18.46
C ALA A 415 -5.39 10.39 19.86
N TYR A 416 -5.12 11.53 20.47
CA TYR A 416 -4.58 11.61 21.83
C TYR A 416 -5.66 11.48 22.91
N GLU A 417 -6.92 11.86 22.61
CA GLU A 417 -8.06 11.59 23.49
C GLU A 417 -8.30 10.07 23.60
N ILE A 418 -8.29 9.37 22.47
CA ILE A 418 -8.35 7.89 22.41
C ILE A 418 -7.18 7.28 23.20
N LEU A 419 -5.95 7.74 22.97
CA LEU A 419 -4.78 7.27 23.73
C LEU A 419 -4.99 7.44 25.24
N GLY A 420 -5.48 8.59 25.70
CA GLY A 420 -5.77 8.85 27.09
C GLY A 420 -6.78 7.85 27.68
N HIS A 421 -7.85 7.54 26.96
CA HIS A 421 -8.82 6.52 27.38
C HIS A 421 -8.22 5.12 27.43
N LEU A 422 -7.40 4.72 26.46
CA LEU A 422 -6.71 3.42 26.48
C LEU A 422 -5.71 3.31 27.64
N ILE A 423 -4.97 4.37 27.96
CA ILE A 423 -4.04 4.41 29.10
C ILE A 423 -4.83 4.25 30.42
N ARG A 424 -5.97 4.92 30.56
CA ARG A 424 -6.80 4.80 31.76
C ARG A 424 -7.48 3.43 31.86
N LEU A 425 -7.91 2.84 30.76
CA LEU A 425 -8.36 1.44 30.70
C LEU A 425 -7.29 0.51 31.27
N GLN A 426 -6.05 0.62 30.79
CA GLN A 426 -4.92 -0.19 31.26
C GLN A 426 -4.64 0.05 32.74
N SER A 427 -4.67 1.31 33.19
CA SER A 427 -4.43 1.66 34.59
C SER A 427 -5.51 1.14 35.52
N ALA A 428 -6.77 1.18 35.11
CA ALA A 428 -7.91 0.63 35.83
C ALA A 428 -7.84 -0.92 35.91
N CYS A 429 -7.46 -1.60 34.83
CA CYS A 429 -7.22 -3.04 34.84
C CYS A 429 -6.09 -3.42 35.79
N ALA A 430 -5.05 -2.59 35.90
CA ALA A 430 -3.92 -2.85 36.83
C ALA A 430 -4.38 -2.92 38.29
N VAL A 431 -5.41 -2.16 38.68
CA VAL A 431 -5.96 -2.14 40.06
C VAL A 431 -7.30 -2.88 40.16
N ALA A 432 -7.67 -3.64 39.15
CA ALA A 432 -8.94 -4.39 39.05
C ALA A 432 -10.20 -3.51 39.15
N ASP A 433 -10.13 -2.22 38.87
CA ASP A 433 -11.31 -1.34 38.72
C ASP A 433 -11.93 -1.52 37.32
N TYR A 434 -12.62 -2.63 37.16
CA TYR A 434 -13.23 -2.97 35.88
C TYR A 434 -14.44 -2.07 35.53
N VAL A 435 -15.03 -1.36 36.50
CA VAL A 435 -16.11 -0.39 36.23
C VAL A 435 -15.52 0.83 35.49
N ALA A 436 -14.41 1.35 36.00
CA ALA A 436 -13.70 2.44 35.31
C ALA A 436 -13.15 1.98 33.95
N ALA A 437 -12.60 0.75 33.87
CA ALA A 437 -12.09 0.18 32.63
C ALA A 437 -13.18 0.05 31.56
N ASP A 438 -14.38 -0.47 31.90
CA ASP A 438 -15.52 -0.59 30.98
C ASP A 438 -15.94 0.79 30.41
N ASN A 439 -15.99 1.83 31.26
CA ASN A 439 -16.27 3.21 30.81
C ASN A 439 -15.22 3.75 29.83
N HIS A 440 -13.94 3.49 30.08
CA HIS A 440 -12.86 3.95 29.20
C HIS A 440 -12.79 3.16 27.91
N SER A 441 -13.11 1.86 27.93
CA SER A 441 -13.23 1.04 26.72
C SER A 441 -14.33 1.57 25.80
N ALA A 442 -15.54 1.78 26.36
CA ALA A 442 -16.67 2.31 25.59
C ALA A 442 -16.38 3.70 25.01
N ALA A 443 -15.74 4.59 25.79
CA ALA A 443 -15.38 5.92 25.32
C ALA A 443 -14.32 5.88 24.18
N ALA A 444 -13.35 4.95 24.25
CA ALA A 444 -12.37 4.75 23.20
C ALA A 444 -13.01 4.23 21.91
N ASP A 445 -13.95 3.27 22.00
CA ASP A 445 -14.68 2.74 20.85
C ASP A 445 -15.58 3.81 20.20
N ASP A 446 -16.29 4.61 21.00
CA ASP A 446 -17.12 5.71 20.50
C ASP A 446 -16.30 6.77 19.74
N LEU A 447 -15.13 7.11 20.25
CA LEU A 447 -14.19 8.02 19.59
C LEU A 447 -13.62 7.39 18.32
N ALA A 448 -13.23 6.11 18.38
CA ALA A 448 -12.71 5.38 17.24
C ALA A 448 -13.70 5.30 16.08
N ALA A 449 -14.98 5.06 16.38
CA ALA A 449 -16.04 5.03 15.37
C ALA A 449 -16.26 6.42 14.72
N ARG A 450 -16.16 7.50 15.49
CA ARG A 450 -16.31 8.87 14.98
C ARG A 450 -15.12 9.35 14.14
N HIS A 451 -13.93 8.83 14.39
CA HIS A 451 -12.68 9.30 13.80
C HIS A 451 -11.96 8.27 12.92
N ASP A 452 -12.66 7.20 12.53
CA ASP A 452 -12.16 6.12 11.67
C ASP A 452 -10.79 5.58 12.13
N SER A 453 -10.72 5.14 13.40
CA SER A 453 -9.49 4.66 14.05
C SER A 453 -9.56 3.16 14.33
N PRO A 454 -9.44 2.27 13.33
CA PRO A 454 -9.75 0.84 13.42
C PRO A 454 -8.84 0.07 14.38
N LEU A 455 -7.62 0.56 14.64
CA LEU A 455 -6.67 -0.10 15.54
C LEU A 455 -7.08 -0.08 17.01
N VAL A 456 -7.97 0.82 17.41
CA VAL A 456 -8.49 0.88 18.79
C VAL A 456 -9.21 -0.41 19.17
N GLY A 457 -10.04 -0.93 18.26
CA GLY A 457 -10.73 -2.18 18.45
C GLY A 457 -9.84 -3.42 18.66
N VAL A 458 -8.54 -3.33 18.42
CA VAL A 458 -7.59 -4.37 18.83
C VAL A 458 -7.53 -4.43 20.36
N PHE A 459 -7.33 -3.30 21.03
CA PHE A 459 -7.18 -3.24 22.49
C PHE A 459 -8.50 -3.48 23.22
N THR A 460 -9.60 -2.93 22.74
CA THR A 460 -10.92 -3.08 23.37
C THR A 460 -11.46 -4.50 23.27
N ARG A 461 -11.29 -5.19 22.13
CA ARG A 461 -11.67 -6.61 21.99
C ARG A 461 -10.83 -7.55 22.87
N TRP A 462 -9.53 -7.29 23.02
CA TRP A 462 -8.71 -8.05 23.95
C TRP A 462 -9.08 -7.79 25.41
N TYR A 463 -9.46 -6.55 25.72
CA TYR A 463 -10.05 -6.22 27.03
C TYR A 463 -11.35 -6.99 27.28
N ASP A 464 -12.24 -7.06 26.29
CA ASP A 464 -13.47 -7.87 26.38
C ASP A 464 -13.16 -9.35 26.63
N ALA A 465 -12.11 -9.88 26.00
CA ALA A 465 -11.65 -11.24 26.22
C ALA A 465 -11.12 -11.45 27.66
N LEU A 466 -10.36 -10.47 28.19
CA LEU A 466 -9.95 -10.44 29.60
C LEU A 466 -11.15 -10.48 30.54
N ARG A 467 -12.20 -9.68 30.26
CA ARG A 467 -13.44 -9.61 31.05
C ARG A 467 -14.24 -10.89 30.99
N ALA A 468 -14.32 -11.52 29.82
CA ALA A 468 -15.02 -12.78 29.62
C ALA A 468 -14.28 -13.98 30.25
N ASP A 469 -12.97 -13.89 30.37
CA ASP A 469 -12.07 -14.89 30.97
C ASP A 469 -12.27 -16.33 30.47
N THR A 470 -12.47 -16.48 29.16
CA THR A 470 -12.64 -17.78 28.50
C THR A 470 -11.64 -17.96 27.35
N PRO A 471 -11.13 -19.21 27.10
CA PRO A 471 -10.29 -19.47 25.95
C PRO A 471 -10.94 -19.07 24.62
N ALA A 472 -12.27 -19.28 24.50
CA ALA A 472 -13.03 -18.92 23.29
C ALA A 472 -13.01 -17.42 23.00
N ALA A 473 -13.11 -16.57 24.03
CA ALA A 473 -13.06 -15.12 23.88
C ALA A 473 -11.67 -14.65 23.41
N TYR A 474 -10.59 -15.20 23.96
CA TYR A 474 -9.23 -14.91 23.50
C TYR A 474 -8.97 -15.36 22.06
N LEU A 475 -9.45 -16.57 21.68
CA LEU A 475 -9.38 -17.06 20.31
C LEU A 475 -10.15 -16.15 19.34
N GLN A 476 -11.33 -15.66 19.73
CA GLN A 476 -12.14 -14.74 18.94
C GLN A 476 -11.44 -13.39 18.77
N ALA A 477 -10.89 -12.83 19.87
CA ALA A 477 -10.14 -11.57 19.82
C ALA A 477 -8.94 -11.66 18.88
N ALA A 478 -8.18 -12.76 18.97
CA ALA A 478 -7.03 -13.02 18.09
C ALA A 478 -7.44 -13.21 16.63
N ALA A 479 -8.54 -13.91 16.33
CA ALA A 479 -9.02 -14.14 14.97
C ALA A 479 -9.49 -12.84 14.26
N GLN A 480 -9.91 -11.83 15.04
CA GLN A 480 -10.31 -10.53 14.53
C GLN A 480 -9.16 -9.52 14.45
N HIS A 481 -7.97 -9.92 14.83
CA HIS A 481 -6.76 -9.09 14.77
C HIS A 481 -6.13 -9.20 13.38
N PRO A 482 -5.85 -8.09 12.66
CA PRO A 482 -5.15 -8.16 11.39
C PRO A 482 -3.70 -8.62 11.64
N ALA A 483 -3.40 -9.85 11.27
CA ALA A 483 -2.17 -10.60 11.60
C ALA A 483 -0.83 -9.94 11.17
N THR A 484 -0.84 -8.80 10.51
CA THR A 484 0.36 -8.10 10.03
C THR A 484 0.47 -6.66 10.53
N ALA A 485 -0.53 -6.18 11.28
CA ALA A 485 -0.60 -4.76 11.63
C ALA A 485 0.41 -4.38 12.74
N MET A 486 0.55 -5.21 13.77
CA MET A 486 1.37 -4.91 14.95
C MET A 486 2.16 -6.15 15.43
N PRO A 487 3.22 -6.57 14.73
CA PRO A 487 4.01 -7.76 15.11
C PRO A 487 4.63 -7.65 16.51
N GLY A 488 4.90 -6.44 17.01
CA GLY A 488 5.36 -6.22 18.37
C GLY A 488 4.30 -6.54 19.44
N LEU A 489 3.01 -6.51 19.10
CA LEU A 489 1.90 -6.94 19.94
C LEU A 489 1.58 -8.42 19.71
N ASP A 490 1.50 -8.87 18.46
CA ASP A 490 0.99 -10.19 18.07
C ASP A 490 1.86 -11.34 18.52
N ALA A 491 3.18 -11.18 18.51
CA ALA A 491 4.12 -12.25 18.73
C ALA A 491 3.96 -12.90 20.11
N GLY A 492 3.37 -14.09 20.16
CA GLY A 492 3.16 -14.88 21.37
C GLY A 492 2.03 -14.40 22.29
N LEU A 493 1.25 -13.40 21.92
CA LEU A 493 0.20 -12.81 22.78
C LEU A 493 -0.92 -13.80 23.13
N LEU A 494 -1.49 -14.46 22.11
CA LEU A 494 -2.58 -15.43 22.34
C LEU A 494 -2.13 -16.61 23.22
N PRO A 495 -1.01 -17.30 22.96
CA PRO A 495 -0.49 -18.31 23.85
C PRO A 495 -0.24 -17.80 25.27
N LEU A 496 0.31 -16.60 25.44
CA LEU A 496 0.55 -15.98 26.74
C LEU A 496 -0.77 -15.77 27.52
N ALA A 497 -1.81 -15.26 26.86
CA ALA A 497 -3.12 -15.06 27.48
C ALA A 497 -3.76 -16.37 27.92
N LEU A 498 -3.71 -17.41 27.07
CA LEU A 498 -4.20 -18.73 27.40
C LEU A 498 -3.40 -19.38 28.53
N ALA A 499 -2.07 -19.18 28.57
CA ALA A 499 -1.23 -19.65 29.68
C ALA A 499 -1.57 -18.92 30.99
N ALA A 500 -1.75 -17.60 30.98
CA ALA A 500 -2.13 -16.82 32.14
C ALA A 500 -3.48 -17.29 32.70
N GLN A 501 -4.45 -17.54 31.83
CA GLN A 501 -5.75 -18.09 32.21
C GLN A 501 -5.62 -19.51 32.80
N ALA A 502 -4.89 -20.40 32.13
CA ALA A 502 -4.65 -21.78 32.59
C ALA A 502 -4.04 -21.78 33.99
N ILE A 503 -3.03 -20.93 34.24
CA ILE A 503 -2.39 -20.79 35.55
C ILE A 503 -3.40 -20.36 36.62
N ARG A 504 -4.25 -19.37 36.36
CA ARG A 504 -5.27 -18.90 37.31
C ARG A 504 -6.31 -19.94 37.62
N HIS A 505 -6.73 -20.72 36.64
CA HIS A 505 -7.71 -21.79 36.82
C HIS A 505 -7.11 -23.14 37.23
N GLY A 506 -5.80 -23.22 37.42
CA GLY A 506 -5.12 -24.47 37.83
C GLY A 506 -5.18 -25.56 36.76
N THR A 507 -5.34 -25.21 35.50
CA THR A 507 -5.33 -26.13 34.36
C THR A 507 -3.92 -26.22 33.73
N PRO A 508 -3.62 -27.27 32.95
CA PRO A 508 -2.32 -27.38 32.30
C PRO A 508 -2.06 -26.21 31.36
N VAL A 509 -0.86 -25.62 31.43
CA VAL A 509 -0.39 -24.58 30.52
C VAL A 509 -0.23 -25.20 29.13
N PRO A 510 -0.81 -24.59 28.07
CA PRO A 510 -0.71 -25.07 26.70
C PRO A 510 0.75 -25.16 26.22
N ASP A 511 1.10 -26.22 25.48
CA ASP A 511 2.36 -26.28 24.73
C ASP A 511 2.18 -25.50 23.41
N ALA A 512 2.83 -24.35 23.30
CA ALA A 512 2.65 -23.43 22.19
C ALA A 512 3.90 -22.55 21.97
N ASP A 513 3.96 -21.87 20.83
CA ASP A 513 4.99 -20.85 20.57
C ASP A 513 4.63 -19.54 21.29
N TYR A 514 5.33 -19.27 22.36
CA TYR A 514 5.18 -18.05 23.16
C TYR A 514 6.01 -16.87 22.63
N GLY A 515 6.73 -17.03 21.53
CA GLY A 515 7.58 -15.98 20.97
C GLY A 515 8.51 -15.37 22.02
N PRO A 516 8.50 -14.03 22.18
CA PRO A 516 9.38 -13.32 23.13
C PRO A 516 9.05 -13.59 24.61
N HIS A 517 7.92 -14.21 24.92
CA HIS A 517 7.49 -14.52 26.29
C HIS A 517 7.95 -15.90 26.74
N ALA A 518 8.45 -16.74 25.82
CA ALA A 518 8.88 -18.12 26.09
C ALA A 518 9.84 -18.26 27.29
N PRO A 519 10.86 -17.38 27.49
CA PRO A 519 11.78 -17.49 28.64
C PRO A 519 11.11 -17.36 30.01
N TYR A 520 9.89 -16.83 30.08
CA TYR A 520 9.19 -16.54 31.34
C TYR A 520 8.09 -17.54 31.64
N ILE A 521 7.58 -18.28 30.66
CA ILE A 521 6.49 -19.26 30.86
C ILE A 521 6.98 -20.47 31.68
N HIS A 522 8.14 -20.98 31.34
CA HIS A 522 8.82 -22.06 32.06
C HIS A 522 10.25 -21.62 32.40
N PRO A 523 10.42 -20.56 33.19
CA PRO A 523 11.73 -19.97 33.42
C PRO A 523 12.61 -20.95 34.20
N ASP A 524 13.84 -21.15 33.72
CA ASP A 524 14.91 -21.76 34.48
C ASP A 524 15.62 -20.72 35.38
N SER A 525 16.65 -21.14 36.11
CA SER A 525 17.44 -20.25 36.97
C SER A 525 18.21 -19.16 36.18
N HIS A 526 18.25 -19.26 34.86
CA HIS A 526 18.99 -18.39 33.96
C HIS A 526 18.06 -17.49 33.12
N ALA A 527 16.75 -17.44 33.43
CA ALA A 527 15.84 -16.58 32.72
C ALA A 527 16.35 -15.12 32.76
N PRO A 528 16.40 -14.41 31.62
CA PRO A 528 16.86 -13.03 31.56
C PRO A 528 15.91 -12.11 32.32
N ASP A 529 16.42 -10.96 32.76
CA ASP A 529 15.55 -9.93 33.32
C ASP A 529 14.52 -9.50 32.27
N PRO A 530 13.25 -9.42 32.65
CA PRO A 530 12.21 -8.95 31.75
C PRO A 530 12.48 -7.54 31.24
N PRO A 531 12.31 -7.27 29.93
CA PRO A 531 12.45 -5.94 29.39
C PRO A 531 11.36 -4.99 29.94
N PRO A 532 11.63 -3.68 30.01
CA PRO A 532 10.62 -2.68 30.30
C PRO A 532 9.41 -2.81 29.38
N GLY A 533 8.20 -2.69 29.93
CA GLY A 533 6.98 -2.76 29.15
C GLY A 533 5.75 -3.13 29.95
N LEU A 534 4.60 -3.20 29.27
CA LEU A 534 3.30 -3.51 29.87
C LEU A 534 3.15 -4.93 30.42
N PHE A 535 4.10 -5.82 30.13
CA PHE A 535 4.18 -7.17 30.69
C PHE A 535 5.31 -7.36 31.73
N LEU A 536 5.93 -6.26 32.19
CA LEU A 536 7.03 -6.34 33.13
C LEU A 536 6.64 -7.08 34.42
N GLU A 537 5.55 -6.67 35.03
CA GLU A 537 5.01 -7.28 36.27
C GLU A 537 4.58 -8.73 36.04
N LEU A 538 3.97 -9.02 34.89
CA LEU A 538 3.57 -10.37 34.50
C LEU A 538 4.78 -11.34 34.47
N HIS A 539 5.83 -10.93 33.74
CA HIS A 539 7.01 -11.78 33.60
C HIS A 539 7.73 -11.99 34.95
N TRP A 540 7.87 -10.94 35.76
CA TRP A 540 8.43 -11.09 37.10
C TRP A 540 7.59 -12.00 38.00
N THR A 541 6.26 -11.94 37.88
CA THR A 541 5.34 -12.83 38.59
C THR A 541 5.50 -14.30 38.16
N LEU A 542 5.66 -14.53 36.83
CA LEU A 542 5.95 -15.86 36.31
C LEU A 542 7.29 -16.39 36.81
N ILE A 543 8.32 -15.55 36.89
CA ILE A 543 9.63 -15.90 37.47
C ILE A 543 9.49 -16.24 38.97
N ALA A 544 8.76 -15.41 39.75
CA ALA A 544 8.53 -15.68 41.18
C ALA A 544 7.82 -17.03 41.40
N ARG A 545 6.76 -17.30 40.63
CA ARG A 545 6.02 -18.54 40.65
C ARG A 545 6.93 -19.77 40.40
N ALA A 546 7.74 -19.70 39.34
CA ALA A 546 8.65 -20.79 39.00
C ALA A 546 9.76 -20.96 40.04
N ALA A 547 10.29 -19.87 40.60
CA ALA A 547 11.27 -19.92 41.68
C ALA A 547 10.70 -20.57 42.95
N THR A 548 9.46 -20.23 43.31
CA THR A 548 8.74 -20.88 44.42
C THR A 548 8.61 -22.40 44.20
N THR A 549 8.23 -22.82 43.00
CA THR A 549 8.06 -24.26 42.68
C THR A 549 9.38 -25.03 42.75
N ARG A 550 10.51 -24.39 42.44
CA ARG A 550 11.84 -25.01 42.46
C ARG A 550 12.58 -24.86 43.79
N GLY A 551 12.09 -24.07 44.73
CA GLY A 551 12.79 -23.73 45.95
C GLY A 551 14.01 -22.83 45.71
N ASP A 552 13.97 -21.96 44.71
CA ASP A 552 15.03 -20.99 44.39
C ASP A 552 14.80 -19.67 45.14
N ASP A 553 15.23 -19.67 46.42
CA ASP A 553 14.98 -18.53 47.31
C ASP A 553 15.67 -17.25 46.85
N GLN A 554 16.79 -17.32 46.14
CA GLN A 554 17.53 -16.15 45.65
C GLN A 554 16.75 -15.46 44.54
N THR A 555 16.30 -16.18 43.52
CA THR A 555 15.48 -15.66 42.42
C THR A 555 14.14 -15.16 42.93
N LEU A 556 13.52 -15.88 43.90
CA LEU A 556 12.26 -15.48 44.52
C LEU A 556 12.41 -14.17 45.29
N ALA A 557 13.44 -14.00 46.11
CA ALA A 557 13.72 -12.77 46.85
C ALA A 557 13.93 -11.59 45.91
N ARG A 558 14.66 -11.80 44.81
CA ARG A 558 14.85 -10.78 43.78
C ARG A 558 13.55 -10.37 43.09
N ALA A 559 12.75 -11.34 42.65
CA ALA A 559 11.46 -11.05 42.00
C ALA A 559 10.50 -10.30 42.93
N ARG A 560 10.46 -10.69 44.21
CA ARG A 560 9.68 -10.03 45.27
C ARG A 560 10.11 -8.58 45.48
N ALA A 561 11.41 -8.33 45.52
CA ALA A 561 11.95 -6.95 45.66
C ALA A 561 11.55 -6.04 44.50
N VAL A 562 11.55 -6.59 43.29
CA VAL A 562 11.13 -5.84 42.09
C VAL A 562 9.62 -5.60 42.07
N LEU A 563 8.81 -6.60 42.47
CA LEU A 563 7.34 -6.55 42.43
C LEU A 563 6.74 -5.77 43.62
N ALA A 564 7.46 -5.59 44.71
CA ALA A 564 6.95 -4.95 45.94
C ALA A 564 6.24 -3.59 45.70
N PRO A 565 6.71 -2.69 44.81
CA PRO A 565 5.99 -1.44 44.51
C PRO A 565 4.60 -1.66 43.84
N ALA A 566 4.39 -2.82 43.21
CA ALA A 566 3.16 -3.18 42.50
C ALA A 566 2.27 -4.16 43.29
N ALA A 567 2.51 -4.35 44.59
CA ALA A 567 1.83 -5.36 45.42
C ALA A 567 0.29 -5.26 45.37
N ALA A 568 -0.25 -4.06 45.18
CA ALA A 568 -1.69 -3.81 45.06
C ALA A 568 -2.22 -3.94 43.61
N GLU A 569 -1.38 -4.27 42.66
CA GLU A 569 -1.75 -4.35 41.24
C GLU A 569 -1.98 -5.81 40.78
N GLN A 570 -2.56 -5.95 39.60
CA GLN A 570 -2.79 -7.24 38.92
C GLN A 570 -1.62 -7.53 37.97
N ALA A 571 -0.99 -8.69 38.07
CA ALA A 571 0.07 -9.11 37.18
C ALA A 571 -0.44 -9.23 35.73
N GLY A 572 0.04 -8.38 34.84
CA GLY A 572 -0.40 -8.29 33.44
C GLY A 572 -1.60 -7.37 33.22
N GLY A 573 -2.31 -6.96 34.28
CA GLY A 573 -3.43 -6.00 34.18
C GLY A 573 -3.04 -4.69 33.52
N GLN A 574 -1.80 -4.27 33.67
CA GLN A 574 -1.23 -3.07 33.04
C GLN A 574 -1.30 -3.07 31.51
N SER A 575 -1.46 -4.23 30.89
CA SER A 575 -1.66 -4.34 29.44
C SER A 575 -3.11 -4.05 29.01
N GLY A 576 -4.06 -4.26 29.91
CA GLY A 576 -5.48 -4.28 29.59
C GLY A 576 -5.94 -5.53 28.81
N LEU A 577 -5.04 -6.48 28.55
CA LEU A 577 -5.30 -7.60 27.62
C LEU A 577 -5.42 -8.95 28.33
N LEU A 578 -4.72 -9.15 29.45
CA LEU A 578 -4.70 -10.40 30.22
C LEU A 578 -4.25 -10.14 31.66
N THR A 579 -4.46 -11.10 32.56
CA THR A 579 -3.93 -11.05 33.93
C THR A 579 -3.64 -12.44 34.50
N LEU A 580 -2.67 -12.53 35.42
CA LEU A 580 -2.42 -13.68 36.28
C LEU A 580 -3.13 -13.59 37.64
N GLY A 581 -3.83 -12.47 37.91
CA GLY A 581 -4.37 -12.17 39.22
C GLY A 581 -3.49 -11.26 40.07
N PRO A 582 -3.81 -11.11 41.38
CA PRO A 582 -3.10 -10.17 42.26
C PRO A 582 -1.62 -10.50 42.40
N ILE A 583 -0.76 -9.49 42.31
CA ILE A 583 0.69 -9.63 42.52
C ILE A 583 0.98 -10.07 43.95
N SER A 584 0.16 -9.62 44.94
CA SER A 584 0.27 -10.02 46.34
C SER A 584 0.29 -11.52 46.58
N ASP A 585 -0.33 -12.32 45.69
CA ASP A 585 -0.39 -13.80 45.84
C ASP A 585 0.98 -14.47 45.55
N TYR A 586 1.94 -13.72 45.03
CA TYR A 586 3.26 -14.17 44.63
C TYR A 586 4.41 -13.51 45.43
N LEU A 587 4.08 -12.63 46.40
CA LEU A 587 5.04 -11.87 47.23
C LEU A 587 5.37 -12.59 48.60
#